data_e54d805c6636bac7dd2db63c410baf9a
#
_entry.id   e54d805c6636bac7dd2db63c410baf9a
#
_cell.length_a   1.000
_cell.length_b   1.000
_cell.length_c   1.000
_cell.angle_alpha   90.00
_cell.angle_beta   90.00
_cell.angle_gamma   90.00
#
_symmetry.space_group_name_H-M   'P 1'
#
loop_
_entity.id
_entity.type
_entity.pdbx_description
1 polymer ?
#
loop_
_entity_poly.entity_id
_entity_poly.type
_entity_poly.pdbx_seq_one_letter_code
_entity_poly.pdbx_strand_id
1 'polypeptide(L)'
;MPDESAFIEKKTYDELMAMNVDNGVNIDKYKDLKMCSLEEYLEICKNYQMTPVIELKGENNTQYYNEIVNLAEKYNLKPVYISFHLENLKTMRKLDTTSKMYYLVQKISEKDIEDARSILDCGIDFNGNKEANFKNDILKKCRDQGLDLGAWTINDPEVMKKLEKNGVTLITTDSIEYDK
;
A
#
# COMPACT_ATOMS: atom_id res chain seq x y z
N MET A 1 -7.06 -28.30 4.71
CA MET A 1 -7.54 -27.00 5.23
C MET A 1 -6.29 -26.25 5.68
N PRO A 2 -6.15 -24.95 5.43
CA PRO A 2 -5.02 -24.23 6.00
C PRO A 2 -5.08 -24.37 7.53
N ASP A 3 -3.93 -24.59 8.15
CA ASP A 3 -3.81 -24.70 9.59
C ASP A 3 -4.34 -23.41 10.23
N GLU A 4 -5.30 -23.51 11.15
CA GLU A 4 -5.85 -22.33 11.86
C GLU A 4 -4.78 -21.57 12.66
N SER A 5 -3.63 -22.18 12.89
CA SER A 5 -2.47 -21.53 13.50
C SER A 5 -1.84 -20.42 12.63
N ALA A 6 -2.16 -20.37 11.33
CA ALA A 6 -1.57 -19.44 10.37
C ALA A 6 -2.25 -18.06 10.30
N PHE A 7 -3.38 -17.85 11.00
CA PHE A 7 -4.07 -16.54 10.94
C PHE A 7 -3.42 -15.55 11.91
N ILE A 8 -2.89 -14.46 11.36
CA ILE A 8 -2.24 -13.36 12.08
C ILE A 8 -3.16 -12.81 13.18
N GLU A 9 -4.45 -12.64 12.89
CA GLU A 9 -5.45 -12.09 13.81
C GLU A 9 -5.69 -12.93 15.07
N LYS A 10 -5.24 -14.18 15.07
CA LYS A 10 -5.38 -15.11 16.20
C LYS A 10 -4.12 -15.21 17.07
N LYS A 11 -3.08 -14.44 16.76
CA LYS A 11 -1.79 -14.49 17.44
C LYS A 11 -1.49 -13.21 18.20
N THR A 12 -0.80 -13.35 19.30
CA THR A 12 -0.21 -12.21 20.01
C THR A 12 1.01 -11.68 19.26
N TYR A 13 1.41 -10.45 19.57
CA TYR A 13 2.62 -9.84 19.00
C TYR A 13 3.85 -10.73 19.24
N ASP A 14 4.05 -11.21 20.47
CA ASP A 14 5.20 -12.06 20.82
C ASP A 14 5.23 -13.38 20.04
N GLU A 15 4.06 -14.01 19.84
CA GLU A 15 3.94 -15.21 19.02
C GLU A 15 4.31 -14.94 17.56
N LEU A 16 3.86 -13.82 17.00
CA LEU A 16 4.20 -13.43 15.63
C LEU A 16 5.69 -13.15 15.46
N MET A 17 6.29 -12.39 16.39
CA MET A 17 7.72 -12.07 16.34
C MET A 17 8.63 -13.29 16.57
N ALA A 18 8.12 -14.35 17.22
CA ALA A 18 8.83 -15.62 17.38
C ALA A 18 8.84 -16.46 16.09
N MET A 19 7.89 -16.26 15.18
CA MET A 19 7.75 -17.07 13.95
C MET A 19 8.87 -16.76 12.97
N ASN A 20 9.30 -17.79 12.21
CA ASN A 20 10.15 -17.62 11.06
C ASN A 20 9.28 -17.50 9.79
N VAL A 21 9.75 -16.71 8.84
CA VAL A 21 9.21 -16.72 7.48
C VAL A 21 9.73 -18.00 6.79
N ASP A 22 8.82 -18.87 6.37
CA ASP A 22 9.12 -20.21 5.86
C ASP A 22 8.86 -20.39 4.36
N ASN A 23 8.32 -19.36 3.71
CA ASN A 23 7.99 -19.39 2.28
C ASN A 23 8.29 -18.06 1.59
N GLY A 24 8.74 -18.13 0.35
CA GLY A 24 9.05 -16.98 -0.49
C GLY A 24 10.13 -17.30 -1.53
N VAL A 25 10.32 -16.38 -2.47
CA VAL A 25 11.38 -16.51 -3.48
C VAL A 25 12.75 -16.48 -2.79
N ASN A 26 13.61 -17.47 -3.07
CA ASN A 26 14.94 -17.64 -2.48
C ASN A 26 14.94 -17.81 -0.94
N ILE A 27 13.85 -18.29 -0.34
CA ILE A 27 13.73 -18.42 1.12
C ILE A 27 14.89 -19.22 1.76
N ASP A 28 15.44 -20.20 1.03
CA ASP A 28 16.58 -20.99 1.48
C ASP A 28 17.84 -20.17 1.81
N LYS A 29 17.94 -18.95 1.28
CA LYS A 29 19.02 -17.99 1.58
C LYS A 29 18.79 -17.23 2.89
N TYR A 30 17.58 -17.29 3.45
CA TYR A 30 17.12 -16.46 4.57
C TYR A 30 16.54 -17.33 5.70
N LYS A 31 17.30 -18.33 6.16
CA LYS A 31 16.84 -19.39 7.11
C LYS A 31 16.26 -18.87 8.42
N ASP A 32 16.68 -17.68 8.86
CA ASP A 32 16.27 -17.11 10.16
C ASP A 32 15.48 -15.81 9.99
N LEU A 33 14.86 -15.61 8.82
CA LEU A 33 14.07 -14.41 8.55
C LEU A 33 12.86 -14.35 9.47
N LYS A 34 12.72 -13.23 10.17
CA LYS A 34 11.62 -12.93 11.08
C LYS A 34 10.66 -11.93 10.45
N MET A 35 9.46 -11.85 11.00
CA MET A 35 8.55 -10.76 10.70
C MET A 35 9.15 -9.45 11.20
N CYS A 36 8.99 -8.40 10.41
CA CYS A 36 9.40 -7.05 10.76
C CYS A 36 8.23 -6.32 11.44
N SER A 37 8.48 -5.68 12.58
CA SER A 37 7.50 -4.79 13.19
C SER A 37 7.36 -3.50 12.39
N LEU A 38 6.25 -2.75 12.58
CA LEU A 38 6.09 -1.44 11.96
C LEU A 38 7.22 -0.48 12.39
N GLU A 39 7.64 -0.54 13.64
CA GLU A 39 8.72 0.32 14.15
C GLU A 39 10.05 0.04 13.43
N GLU A 40 10.44 -1.22 13.30
CA GLU A 40 11.64 -1.62 12.55
C GLU A 40 11.57 -1.21 11.07
N TYR A 41 10.38 -1.37 10.45
CA TYR A 41 10.16 -0.91 9.07
C TYR A 41 10.36 0.60 8.91
N LEU A 42 9.79 1.39 9.83
CA LEU A 42 9.96 2.86 9.80
C LEU A 42 11.40 3.28 10.06
N GLU A 43 12.12 2.57 10.94
CA GLU A 43 13.55 2.82 11.17
C GLU A 43 14.38 2.57 9.90
N ILE A 44 14.10 1.48 9.18
CA ILE A 44 14.72 1.20 7.87
C ILE A 44 14.41 2.32 6.88
N CYS A 45 13.14 2.71 6.75
CA CYS A 45 12.75 3.79 5.85
C CYS A 45 13.49 5.10 6.17
N LYS A 46 13.62 5.45 7.45
CA LYS A 46 14.37 6.62 7.89
C LYS A 46 15.86 6.54 7.52
N ASN A 47 16.50 5.39 7.81
CA ASN A 47 17.92 5.19 7.58
C ASN A 47 18.29 5.26 6.09
N TYR A 48 17.40 4.80 5.23
CA TYR A 48 17.59 4.81 3.76
C TYR A 48 16.90 5.98 3.06
N GLN A 49 16.31 6.94 3.81
CA GLN A 49 15.59 8.09 3.27
C GLN A 49 14.44 7.70 2.32
N MET A 50 13.76 6.63 2.65
CA MET A 50 12.63 6.10 1.88
C MET A 50 11.31 6.56 2.46
N THR A 51 10.32 6.80 1.60
CA THR A 51 8.94 7.05 2.02
C THR A 51 8.26 5.72 2.35
N PRO A 52 7.79 5.51 3.59
CA PRO A 52 7.06 4.29 3.91
C PRO A 52 5.69 4.27 3.22
N VAL A 53 5.31 3.11 2.68
CA VAL A 53 3.95 2.84 2.19
C VAL A 53 3.28 1.86 3.16
N ILE A 54 2.17 2.28 3.77
CA ILE A 54 1.49 1.52 4.82
C ILE A 54 0.08 1.15 4.37
N GLU A 55 -0.19 -0.15 4.22
CA GLU A 55 -1.53 -0.64 3.92
C GLU A 55 -2.35 -0.82 5.19
N LEU A 56 -3.50 -0.13 5.24
CA LEU A 56 -4.47 -0.23 6.32
C LEU A 56 -5.43 -1.38 6.02
N LYS A 57 -5.15 -2.55 6.60
CA LYS A 57 -5.96 -3.79 6.45
C LYS A 57 -6.93 -3.96 7.61
N GLY A 58 -7.90 -4.88 7.41
CA GLY A 58 -8.85 -5.24 8.44
C GLY A 58 -9.87 -4.16 8.76
N GLU A 59 -10.47 -4.28 9.96
CA GLU A 59 -11.51 -3.37 10.42
C GLU A 59 -10.97 -1.98 10.75
N ASN A 60 -11.82 -0.98 10.60
CA ASN A 60 -11.48 0.41 10.93
C ASN A 60 -11.24 0.55 12.44
N ASN A 61 -10.03 0.92 12.83
CA ASN A 61 -9.64 1.07 14.23
C ASN A 61 -8.86 2.38 14.46
N THR A 62 -9.54 3.38 14.98
CA THR A 62 -8.97 4.71 15.23
C THR A 62 -7.80 4.69 16.21
N GLN A 63 -7.82 3.79 17.21
CA GLN A 63 -6.73 3.70 18.17
C GLN A 63 -5.44 3.24 17.47
N TYR A 64 -5.50 2.16 16.69
CA TYR A 64 -4.33 1.67 15.94
C TYR A 64 -3.82 2.70 14.94
N TYR A 65 -4.71 3.44 14.30
CA TYR A 65 -4.31 4.48 13.35
C TYR A 65 -3.61 5.65 14.05
N ASN A 66 -4.03 6.03 15.25
CA ASN A 66 -3.29 7.00 16.08
C ASN A 66 -1.88 6.50 16.42
N GLU A 67 -1.73 5.22 16.76
CA GLU A 67 -0.43 4.62 17.05
C GLU A 67 0.49 4.64 15.82
N ILE A 68 -0.04 4.34 14.62
CA ILE A 68 0.70 4.44 13.35
C ILE A 68 1.18 5.88 13.10
N VAL A 69 0.30 6.87 13.26
CA VAL A 69 0.63 8.29 13.08
C VAL A 69 1.72 8.72 14.06
N ASN A 70 1.54 8.41 15.36
CA ASN A 70 2.53 8.76 16.40
C ASN A 70 3.90 8.12 16.12
N LEU A 71 3.92 6.87 15.63
CA LEU A 71 5.15 6.19 15.25
C LEU A 71 5.83 6.87 14.05
N ALA A 72 5.09 7.22 13.01
CA ALA A 72 5.62 7.92 11.85
C ALA A 72 6.20 9.29 12.25
N GLU A 73 5.51 10.05 13.12
CA GLU A 73 5.99 11.32 13.66
C GLU A 73 7.28 11.16 14.49
N LYS A 74 7.35 10.12 15.34
CA LYS A 74 8.55 9.79 16.13
C LYS A 74 9.79 9.64 15.25
N TYR A 75 9.63 9.03 14.07
CA TYR A 75 10.71 8.85 13.09
C TYR A 75 10.89 10.03 12.13
N ASN A 76 10.03 11.05 12.23
CA ASN A 76 9.98 12.20 11.32
C ASN A 76 9.78 11.75 9.87
N LEU A 77 8.86 10.82 9.66
CA LEU A 77 8.49 10.27 8.36
C LEU A 77 7.09 10.72 7.97
N LYS A 78 6.87 10.88 6.67
CA LYS A 78 5.57 11.15 6.07
C LYS A 78 5.15 9.96 5.21
N PRO A 79 4.33 9.04 5.73
CA PRO A 79 3.91 7.84 5.00
C PRO A 79 3.01 8.15 3.81
N VAL A 80 2.91 7.18 2.90
CA VAL A 80 1.78 7.03 1.98
C VAL A 80 0.88 5.95 2.56
N TYR A 81 -0.41 6.23 2.74
CA TYR A 81 -1.38 5.25 3.21
C TYR A 81 -2.18 4.68 2.05
N ILE A 82 -2.33 3.36 2.02
CA ILE A 82 -3.13 2.66 1.03
C ILE A 82 -4.16 1.76 1.70
N SER A 83 -5.33 1.56 1.13
CA SER A 83 -6.34 0.63 1.65
C SER A 83 -7.39 0.26 0.60
N PHE A 84 -7.87 -1.00 0.64
CA PHE A 84 -9.08 -1.44 -0.04
C PHE A 84 -10.36 -0.98 0.66
N HIS A 85 -10.26 -0.48 1.89
CA HIS A 85 -11.39 -0.01 2.69
C HIS A 85 -11.41 1.51 2.74
N LEU A 86 -12.37 2.11 2.04
CA LEU A 86 -12.52 3.56 1.96
C LEU A 86 -12.63 4.23 3.35
N GLU A 87 -13.37 3.59 4.28
CA GLU A 87 -13.57 4.12 5.63
C GLU A 87 -12.28 4.15 6.46
N ASN A 88 -11.33 3.23 6.18
CA ASN A 88 -10.02 3.26 6.81
C ASN A 88 -9.26 4.52 6.40
N LEU A 89 -9.27 4.86 5.10
CA LEU A 89 -8.64 6.08 4.58
C LEU A 89 -9.34 7.34 5.11
N LYS A 90 -10.67 7.35 5.19
CA LYS A 90 -11.42 8.48 5.77
C LYS A 90 -11.08 8.70 7.24
N THR A 91 -10.91 7.63 8.00
CA THR A 91 -10.52 7.73 9.41
C THR A 91 -9.07 8.19 9.53
N MET A 92 -8.16 7.61 8.75
CA MET A 92 -6.75 8.02 8.73
C MET A 92 -6.61 9.49 8.32
N ARG A 93 -7.39 10.00 7.36
CA ARG A 93 -7.34 11.41 6.93
C ARG A 93 -7.72 12.39 8.04
N LYS A 94 -8.57 11.99 8.99
CA LYS A 94 -8.90 12.82 10.16
C LYS A 94 -7.74 12.91 11.16
N LEU A 95 -6.86 11.92 11.18
CA LEU A 95 -5.71 11.83 12.07
C LEU A 95 -4.45 12.42 11.44
N ASP A 96 -4.24 12.15 10.16
CA ASP A 96 -3.13 12.70 9.36
C ASP A 96 -3.69 13.47 8.15
N THR A 97 -3.62 14.79 8.24
CA THR A 97 -4.17 15.72 7.22
C THR A 97 -3.22 15.98 6.05
N THR A 98 -1.99 15.47 6.11
CA THR A 98 -0.91 15.86 5.19
C THR A 98 -0.35 14.74 4.34
N SER A 99 -0.41 13.50 4.79
CA SER A 99 0.12 12.33 4.07
C SER A 99 -0.71 11.98 2.84
N LYS A 100 -0.04 11.53 1.79
CA LYS A 100 -0.69 11.04 0.57
C LYS A 100 -1.46 9.75 0.85
N MET A 101 -2.61 9.59 0.20
CA MET A 101 -3.42 8.38 0.32
C MET A 101 -3.79 7.82 -1.05
N TYR A 102 -3.98 6.50 -1.14
CA TYR A 102 -4.51 5.87 -2.33
C TYR A 102 -5.59 4.84 -1.96
N TYR A 103 -6.72 4.94 -2.64
CA TYR A 103 -7.78 3.94 -2.56
C TYR A 103 -7.45 2.78 -3.49
N LEU A 104 -7.27 1.58 -2.91
CA LEU A 104 -6.93 0.36 -3.63
C LEU A 104 -8.17 -0.24 -4.29
N VAL A 105 -8.10 -0.52 -5.58
CA VAL A 105 -9.20 -1.13 -6.34
C VAL A 105 -8.70 -2.19 -7.31
N GLN A 106 -9.48 -3.24 -7.53
CA GLN A 106 -9.18 -4.24 -8.56
C GLN A 106 -9.45 -3.69 -9.97
N LYS A 107 -10.55 -2.98 -10.12
CA LYS A 107 -10.98 -2.35 -11.36
C LYS A 107 -11.57 -0.99 -11.04
N ILE A 108 -11.12 0.02 -11.76
CA ILE A 108 -11.63 1.37 -11.58
C ILE A 108 -13.04 1.49 -12.12
N SER A 109 -13.96 2.02 -11.32
CA SER A 109 -15.31 2.40 -11.68
C SER A 109 -15.54 3.90 -11.43
N GLU A 110 -16.65 4.43 -11.95
CA GLU A 110 -17.08 5.81 -11.67
C GLU A 110 -17.22 6.08 -10.17
N LYS A 111 -17.78 5.10 -9.46
CA LYS A 111 -17.96 5.20 -8.01
C LYS A 111 -16.61 5.27 -7.29
N ASP A 112 -15.60 4.52 -7.71
CA ASP A 112 -14.27 4.57 -7.07
C ASP A 112 -13.60 5.93 -7.28
N ILE A 113 -13.84 6.57 -8.43
CA ILE A 113 -13.38 7.93 -8.71
C ILE A 113 -14.05 8.93 -7.75
N GLU A 114 -15.38 8.85 -7.57
CA GLU A 114 -16.13 9.69 -6.64
C GLU A 114 -15.68 9.45 -5.19
N ASP A 115 -15.52 8.19 -4.80
CA ASP A 115 -15.08 7.78 -3.48
C ASP A 115 -13.68 8.33 -3.15
N ALA A 116 -12.71 8.16 -4.04
CA ALA A 116 -11.36 8.70 -3.85
C ALA A 116 -11.36 10.24 -3.74
N ARG A 117 -12.12 10.94 -4.58
CA ARG A 117 -12.27 12.39 -4.52
C ARG A 117 -12.93 12.91 -3.25
N SER A 118 -13.68 12.07 -2.55
CA SER A 118 -14.28 12.43 -1.26
C SER A 118 -13.25 12.59 -0.13
N ILE A 119 -12.02 12.15 -0.36
CA ILE A 119 -10.91 12.23 0.60
C ILE A 119 -9.86 13.22 0.05
N LEU A 120 -9.48 14.20 0.85
CA LEU A 120 -8.45 15.17 0.47
C LEU A 120 -7.12 14.46 0.13
N ASP A 121 -6.50 14.84 -0.99
CA ASP A 121 -5.22 14.31 -1.47
C ASP A 121 -5.18 12.77 -1.54
N CYS A 122 -6.29 12.17 -2.00
CA CYS A 122 -6.38 10.73 -2.24
C CYS A 122 -6.32 10.45 -3.74
N GLY A 123 -5.47 9.50 -4.14
CA GLY A 123 -5.41 8.94 -5.48
C GLY A 123 -6.13 7.60 -5.57
N ILE A 124 -6.03 6.96 -6.73
CA ILE A 124 -6.48 5.58 -6.96
C ILE A 124 -5.27 4.71 -7.27
N ASP A 125 -5.14 3.59 -6.56
CA ASP A 125 -4.13 2.57 -6.79
C ASP A 125 -4.80 1.28 -7.23
N PHE A 126 -4.62 0.88 -8.49
CA PHE A 126 -5.41 -0.15 -9.16
C PHE A 126 -4.59 -1.36 -9.60
N ASN A 127 -5.27 -2.49 -9.82
CA ASN A 127 -4.62 -3.67 -10.40
C ASN A 127 -4.22 -3.41 -11.86
N GLY A 128 -2.95 -3.08 -12.08
CA GLY A 128 -2.41 -2.72 -13.39
C GLY A 128 -2.29 -3.90 -14.38
N ASN A 129 -2.51 -5.14 -13.93
CA ASN A 129 -2.56 -6.31 -14.79
C ASN A 129 -3.98 -6.57 -15.37
N LYS A 130 -4.99 -5.81 -14.93
CA LYS A 130 -6.35 -5.91 -15.44
C LYS A 130 -6.53 -5.05 -16.68
N GLU A 131 -6.64 -5.67 -17.84
CA GLU A 131 -6.85 -4.99 -19.13
C GLU A 131 -8.05 -4.01 -19.11
N ALA A 132 -9.06 -4.32 -18.29
CA ALA A 132 -10.23 -3.47 -18.12
C ALA A 132 -9.90 -2.05 -17.64
N ASN A 133 -8.79 -1.86 -16.90
CA ASN A 133 -8.33 -0.57 -16.42
C ASN A 133 -7.68 0.30 -17.51
N PHE A 134 -7.48 -0.24 -18.72
CA PHE A 134 -6.98 0.50 -19.88
C PHE A 134 -8.07 0.82 -20.92
N LYS A 135 -9.33 0.45 -20.64
CA LYS A 135 -10.47 0.68 -21.53
C LYS A 135 -11.20 1.98 -21.19
N ASN A 136 -11.87 2.54 -22.19
CA ASN A 136 -12.77 3.69 -22.05
C ASN A 136 -12.13 4.94 -21.44
N ASP A 137 -10.83 5.14 -21.68
CA ASP A 137 -10.06 6.29 -21.18
C ASP A 137 -10.17 6.54 -19.67
N ILE A 138 -10.46 5.48 -18.88
CA ILE A 138 -10.72 5.60 -17.44
C ILE A 138 -9.54 6.24 -16.69
N LEU A 139 -8.29 5.93 -17.09
CA LEU A 139 -7.10 6.52 -16.47
C LEU A 139 -7.00 8.02 -16.79
N LYS A 140 -7.34 8.42 -18.03
CA LYS A 140 -7.43 9.82 -18.40
C LYS A 140 -8.49 10.54 -17.58
N LYS A 141 -9.65 9.92 -17.40
CA LYS A 141 -10.74 10.48 -16.59
C LYS A 141 -10.34 10.70 -15.14
N CYS A 142 -9.60 9.76 -14.52
CA CYS A 142 -9.07 9.95 -13.18
C CYS A 142 -8.18 11.19 -13.10
N ARG A 143 -7.23 11.33 -14.03
CA ARG A 143 -6.31 12.48 -14.07
C ARG A 143 -7.03 13.79 -14.32
N ASP A 144 -7.99 13.81 -15.27
CA ASP A 144 -8.80 15.01 -15.57
C ASP A 144 -9.59 15.49 -14.34
N GLN A 145 -9.85 14.59 -13.39
CA GLN A 145 -10.49 14.89 -12.11
C GLN A 145 -9.49 15.14 -10.96
N GLY A 146 -8.20 15.25 -11.28
CA GLY A 146 -7.14 15.58 -10.31
C GLY A 146 -6.70 14.43 -9.42
N LEU A 147 -7.02 13.17 -9.76
CA LEU A 147 -6.56 12.01 -9.03
C LEU A 147 -5.19 11.55 -9.50
N ASP A 148 -4.27 11.34 -8.56
CA ASP A 148 -3.04 10.62 -8.82
C ASP A 148 -3.32 9.13 -8.99
N LEU A 149 -2.47 8.46 -9.79
CA LEU A 149 -2.62 7.05 -10.11
C LEU A 149 -1.47 6.23 -9.59
N GLY A 150 -1.79 5.16 -8.87
CA GLY A 150 -0.93 4.05 -8.53
C GLY A 150 -1.35 2.76 -9.23
N ALA A 151 -0.44 1.80 -9.34
CA ALA A 151 -0.72 0.47 -9.87
C ALA A 151 0.06 -0.64 -9.14
N TRP A 152 -0.61 -1.76 -8.89
CA TRP A 152 -0.07 -2.94 -8.21
C TRP A 152 -0.49 -4.24 -8.88
N THR A 153 0.11 -5.41 -8.69
CA THR A 153 1.54 -5.58 -8.47
C THR A 153 2.15 -5.80 -9.85
N ILE A 154 3.09 -4.98 -10.25
CA ILE A 154 3.61 -4.95 -11.63
C ILE A 154 5.02 -5.54 -11.63
N ASN A 155 5.17 -6.69 -12.26
CA ASN A 155 6.44 -7.39 -12.37
C ASN A 155 6.96 -7.49 -13.82
N ASP A 156 6.21 -6.93 -14.78
CA ASP A 156 6.58 -6.85 -16.18
C ASP A 156 7.01 -5.41 -16.55
N PRO A 157 8.27 -5.19 -16.96
CA PRO A 157 8.77 -3.87 -17.34
C PRO A 157 8.03 -3.21 -18.50
N GLU A 158 7.45 -3.98 -19.42
CA GLU A 158 6.68 -3.42 -20.52
C GLU A 158 5.30 -2.93 -20.05
N VAL A 159 4.68 -3.63 -19.09
CA VAL A 159 3.47 -3.17 -18.43
C VAL A 159 3.76 -1.89 -17.63
N MET A 160 4.88 -1.85 -16.89
CA MET A 160 5.33 -0.65 -16.16
C MET A 160 5.46 0.56 -17.08
N LYS A 161 6.19 0.45 -18.19
CA LYS A 161 6.33 1.53 -19.19
C LYS A 161 4.98 1.99 -19.76
N LYS A 162 4.06 1.05 -19.98
CA LYS A 162 2.69 1.37 -20.44
C LYS A 162 1.93 2.18 -19.40
N LEU A 163 2.06 1.82 -18.11
CA LEU A 163 1.42 2.53 -16.99
C LEU A 163 1.99 3.94 -16.84
N GLU A 164 3.30 4.10 -16.88
CA GLU A 164 3.98 5.41 -16.83
C GLU A 164 3.50 6.34 -17.96
N LYS A 165 3.41 5.83 -19.19
CA LYS A 165 2.87 6.59 -20.35
C LYS A 165 1.41 7.02 -20.13
N ASN A 166 0.67 6.29 -19.30
CA ASN A 166 -0.70 6.63 -18.93
C ASN A 166 -0.79 7.49 -17.65
N GLY A 167 0.36 7.99 -17.14
CA GLY A 167 0.41 8.93 -16.03
C GLY A 167 0.31 8.27 -14.65
N VAL A 168 0.62 6.98 -14.55
CA VAL A 168 0.78 6.29 -13.26
C VAL A 168 2.13 6.69 -12.66
N THR A 169 2.12 7.13 -11.41
CA THR A 169 3.30 7.68 -10.71
C THR A 169 3.73 6.86 -9.49
N LEU A 170 2.88 5.95 -9.02
CA LEU A 170 3.19 4.99 -7.95
C LEU A 170 3.08 3.58 -8.53
N ILE A 171 4.15 2.78 -8.46
CA ILE A 171 4.13 1.39 -8.92
C ILE A 171 4.63 0.48 -7.81
N THR A 172 3.77 -0.46 -7.41
CA THR A 172 4.15 -1.55 -6.51
C THR A 172 4.65 -2.74 -7.34
N THR A 173 5.83 -3.23 -7.02
CA THR A 173 6.48 -4.37 -7.67
C THR A 173 7.16 -5.28 -6.66
N ASP A 174 7.25 -6.59 -6.99
CA ASP A 174 8.00 -7.56 -6.20
C ASP A 174 9.43 -7.77 -6.75
N SER A 175 9.71 -7.34 -8.00
CA SER A 175 10.89 -7.81 -8.72
C SER A 175 11.57 -6.79 -9.63
N ILE A 176 10.98 -5.63 -9.89
CA ILE A 176 11.60 -4.62 -10.76
C ILE A 176 12.51 -3.74 -9.91
N GLU A 177 13.79 -3.76 -10.22
CA GLU A 177 14.76 -2.81 -9.65
C GLU A 177 14.75 -1.52 -10.47
N TYR A 178 14.81 -0.38 -9.75
CA TYR A 178 14.92 0.92 -10.40
C TYR A 178 16.41 1.17 -10.70
N ASP A 179 16.77 1.25 -11.97
CA ASP A 179 18.10 1.71 -12.35
C ASP A 179 18.27 3.18 -11.92
N LYS A 180 19.27 3.41 -11.05
CA LYS A 180 19.62 4.74 -10.53
C LYS A 180 20.32 5.58 -11.58
#